data_b9eb89c814f44f827f393eb55c93ee26
#
_entry.id   b9eb89c814f44f827f393eb55c93ee26
#
_cell.length_a   1.000
_cell.length_b   1.000
_cell.length_c   1.000
_cell.angle_alpha   90.00
_cell.angle_beta   90.00
_cell.angle_gamma   90.00
#
_symmetry.space_group_name_H-M   'P 1'
#
loop_
_entity.id
_entity.type
_entity.pdbx_description
1 polymer ?
#
loop_
_entity_poly.entity_id
_entity_poly.type
_entity_poly.pdbx_seq_one_letter_code
_entity_poly.pdbx_strand_id
1 'polypeptide(L)'
;MSSRATTAGVGLVLAALASCSSPVPSATVGPTPLPAIAPTPVPAVSPTPSRVLEYTEQRLLATDATLDPPAYPIRTNPDGSWLTVGADDWTAGFYPAALWRTFERTGDPAWRTRAQAWQTGLASETTHDNTDLGFKLFDTYGVAYQLTGDESYKQVVLDAADTLARRYDPDVGMFRVWDDRDDRTQYRVNIDAMMNLELMFWAGQNGGNPQHAEMATHHALRTLQDLVRPDGGTWMFAGYDQDTGALLGHFTKQGYATESTWSRGQAWAAYGFTTAYRYTKDPRFLDAARRTADYFVRRLPPDRVPYWDFDVPDKATAPRDTSAAAVTASALLELSSYESDPAVKQRDIDTVRDILTSLSSPTYAPRNPRFAAMLQHGTQHLPKGWADSGIMFGDYYLVEALGRYEKAVGSTAAFMSD
;
A
#
# COMPACT_ATOMS: atom_id res chain seq x y z
N MET A 1 -66.57 -45.60 -10.08
CA MET A 1 -67.55 -44.63 -9.79
C MET A 1 -66.93 -43.29 -9.86
N SER A 2 -66.86 -42.66 -10.98
CA SER A 2 -67.75 -41.79 -11.72
C SER A 2 -68.20 -40.56 -10.92
N SER A 3 -67.69 -39.38 -11.32
CA SER A 3 -68.47 -38.17 -11.65
C SER A 3 -67.52 -36.98 -11.76
N ARG A 4 -67.22 -36.56 -12.93
CA ARG A 4 -67.78 -35.48 -13.78
C ARG A 4 -67.44 -34.05 -13.36
N ALA A 5 -66.79 -33.43 -14.31
CA ALA A 5 -66.40 -32.02 -14.48
C ALA A 5 -67.58 -31.03 -14.46
N THR A 6 -67.24 -29.80 -14.14
CA THR A 6 -67.95 -28.63 -14.72
C THR A 6 -66.96 -27.49 -15.01
N THR A 7 -66.86 -27.17 -16.26
CA THR A 7 -66.21 -25.99 -16.87
C THR A 7 -67.14 -24.76 -16.68
N ALA A 8 -66.56 -23.63 -16.29
CA ALA A 8 -67.15 -22.32 -16.52
C ALA A 8 -66.10 -21.40 -17.16
N GLY A 9 -66.36 -21.07 -18.41
CA GLY A 9 -65.56 -20.08 -19.16
C GLY A 9 -66.01 -18.68 -18.79
N VAL A 10 -65.06 -17.78 -18.72
CA VAL A 10 -65.31 -16.33 -18.71
C VAL A 10 -64.43 -15.70 -19.78
N GLY A 11 -65.10 -14.90 -20.56
CA GLY A 11 -64.61 -14.37 -21.82
C GLY A 11 -63.50 -13.33 -21.71
N LEU A 12 -62.72 -13.32 -22.76
CA LEU A 12 -61.63 -12.39 -23.04
C LEU A 12 -62.22 -11.09 -23.60
N VAL A 13 -62.04 -9.95 -22.93
CA VAL A 13 -62.19 -8.62 -23.52
C VAL A 13 -60.81 -8.07 -23.80
N LEU A 14 -60.41 -8.02 -25.05
CA LEU A 14 -59.24 -7.30 -25.52
C LEU A 14 -59.57 -5.79 -25.54
N ALA A 15 -58.90 -5.01 -24.71
CA ALA A 15 -58.77 -3.57 -24.87
C ALA A 15 -57.39 -3.27 -25.45
N ALA A 16 -57.35 -2.84 -26.70
CA ALA A 16 -56.15 -2.34 -27.35
C ALA A 16 -55.80 -0.95 -26.78
N LEU A 17 -54.73 -0.83 -26.06
CA LEU A 17 -54.10 0.45 -25.74
C LEU A 17 -52.94 0.67 -26.69
N ALA A 18 -53.07 1.62 -27.56
CA ALA A 18 -51.99 2.15 -28.41
C ALA A 18 -51.01 2.93 -27.53
N SER A 19 -49.81 2.39 -27.33
CA SER A 19 -48.69 3.11 -26.71
C SER A 19 -47.91 3.91 -27.77
N CYS A 20 -48.07 5.23 -27.72
CA CYS A 20 -47.13 6.14 -28.38
C CYS A 20 -45.78 6.14 -27.66
N SER A 21 -44.79 5.45 -28.19
CA SER A 21 -43.40 5.56 -27.75
C SER A 21 -42.71 6.66 -28.49
N SER A 22 -42.49 7.78 -27.83
CA SER A 22 -41.57 8.82 -28.32
C SER A 22 -40.13 8.36 -28.02
N PRO A 23 -39.17 8.53 -28.92
CA PRO A 23 -37.77 8.19 -28.66
C PRO A 23 -37.17 9.19 -27.68
N VAL A 24 -36.65 8.67 -26.57
CA VAL A 24 -35.81 9.41 -25.60
C VAL A 24 -34.44 9.59 -26.27
N PRO A 25 -33.90 10.80 -26.42
CA PRO A 25 -32.55 10.98 -26.94
C PRO A 25 -31.55 10.45 -25.92
N SER A 26 -30.74 9.46 -26.31
CA SER A 26 -29.55 9.04 -25.56
C SER A 26 -28.53 10.16 -25.57
N ALA A 27 -28.49 10.97 -24.53
CA ALA A 27 -27.38 11.85 -24.26
C ALA A 27 -26.22 11.02 -23.73
N THR A 28 -25.23 10.76 -24.58
CA THR A 28 -23.91 10.32 -24.17
C THR A 28 -23.26 11.47 -23.39
N VAL A 29 -23.39 11.43 -22.05
CA VAL A 29 -22.61 12.31 -21.18
C VAL A 29 -21.18 11.77 -21.17
N GLY A 30 -20.32 12.35 -21.95
CA GLY A 30 -18.89 12.14 -21.84
C GLY A 30 -18.40 12.57 -20.45
N PRO A 31 -17.32 11.99 -19.91
CA PRO A 31 -16.82 12.38 -18.61
C PRO A 31 -16.47 13.87 -18.61
N THR A 32 -17.15 14.64 -17.78
CA THR A 32 -16.83 16.06 -17.57
C THR A 32 -15.44 16.12 -16.94
N PRO A 33 -14.46 16.85 -17.51
CA PRO A 33 -13.17 17.04 -16.88
C PRO A 33 -13.39 17.71 -15.51
N LEU A 34 -12.88 17.09 -14.45
CA LEU A 34 -12.87 17.69 -13.12
C LEU A 34 -12.05 18.99 -13.15
N PRO A 35 -12.47 20.05 -12.47
CA PRO A 35 -11.72 21.31 -12.44
C PRO A 35 -10.33 21.05 -11.85
N ALA A 36 -9.29 21.57 -12.51
CA ALA A 36 -7.93 21.56 -12.01
C ALA A 36 -7.89 22.22 -10.62
N ILE A 37 -7.46 21.47 -9.62
CA ILE A 37 -7.25 22.01 -8.27
C ILE A 37 -6.03 22.93 -8.35
N ALA A 38 -6.23 24.24 -8.21
CA ALA A 38 -5.13 25.17 -8.09
C ALA A 38 -4.30 24.82 -6.83
N PRO A 39 -2.96 24.80 -6.90
CA PRO A 39 -2.14 24.51 -5.75
C PRO A 39 -2.37 25.59 -4.69
N THR A 40 -2.84 25.18 -3.52
CA THR A 40 -2.90 26.05 -2.34
C THR A 40 -1.47 26.26 -1.83
N PRO A 41 -1.03 27.48 -1.52
CA PRO A 41 0.33 27.72 -1.05
C PRO A 41 0.58 26.97 0.27
N VAL A 42 1.54 26.06 0.25
CA VAL A 42 2.07 25.39 1.44
C VAL A 42 2.83 26.44 2.26
N PRO A 43 2.64 26.52 3.59
CA PRO A 43 3.38 27.50 4.41
C PRO A 43 4.89 27.31 4.25
N ALA A 44 5.58 28.39 3.94
CA ALA A 44 7.01 28.42 3.62
C ALA A 44 7.88 28.29 4.88
N VAL A 45 7.97 27.09 5.46
CA VAL A 45 9.09 26.69 6.32
C VAL A 45 9.39 25.24 5.99
N SER A 46 10.10 25.01 4.90
CA SER A 46 10.63 23.68 4.58
C SER A 46 11.84 23.42 5.47
N PRO A 47 11.84 22.39 6.34
CA PRO A 47 13.10 21.89 6.87
C PRO A 47 13.96 21.45 5.68
N THR A 48 15.25 21.75 5.70
CA THR A 48 16.18 21.26 4.68
C THR A 48 16.17 19.75 4.67
N PRO A 49 16.20 19.03 3.53
CA PRO A 49 16.29 17.57 3.49
C PRO A 49 17.42 17.01 4.32
N SER A 50 18.58 17.69 4.40
CA SER A 50 19.65 17.30 5.30
C SER A 50 19.19 17.21 6.75
N ARG A 51 18.43 18.18 7.25
CA ARG A 51 17.89 18.15 8.63
C ARG A 51 16.85 17.06 8.84
N VAL A 52 16.04 16.76 7.84
CA VAL A 52 15.09 15.65 7.92
C VAL A 52 15.81 14.31 7.88
N LEU A 53 16.82 14.16 7.03
CA LEU A 53 17.65 12.96 6.97
C LEU A 53 18.41 12.73 8.28
N GLU A 54 19.04 13.76 8.83
CA GLU A 54 19.66 13.72 10.16
C GLU A 54 18.64 13.34 11.26
N TYR A 55 17.44 13.89 11.18
CA TYR A 55 16.36 13.56 12.10
C TYR A 55 15.97 12.08 12.00
N THR A 56 15.81 11.53 10.78
CA THR A 56 15.48 10.11 10.60
C THR A 56 16.58 9.21 11.14
N GLU A 57 17.85 9.54 10.87
CA GLU A 57 19.01 8.81 11.41
C GLU A 57 19.04 8.84 12.94
N GLN A 58 18.83 10.01 13.56
CA GLN A 58 18.77 10.14 15.02
C GLN A 58 17.66 9.29 15.63
N ARG A 59 16.48 9.20 14.97
CA ARG A 59 15.36 8.36 15.43
C ARG A 59 15.67 6.87 15.32
N LEU A 60 16.32 6.43 14.24
CA LEU A 60 16.77 5.05 14.09
C LEU A 60 17.80 4.70 15.16
N LEU A 61 18.79 5.56 15.41
CA LEU A 61 19.80 5.33 16.45
C LEU A 61 19.19 5.31 17.86
N ALA A 62 18.21 6.16 18.15
CA ALA A 62 17.51 6.17 19.43
C ALA A 62 16.72 4.87 19.65
N THR A 63 16.10 4.32 18.58
CA THR A 63 15.43 3.02 18.62
C THR A 63 16.44 1.90 18.87
N ASP A 64 17.57 1.88 18.14
CA ASP A 64 18.66 0.91 18.30
C ASP A 64 19.27 0.91 19.72
N ALA A 65 19.30 2.10 20.36
CA ALA A 65 19.81 2.24 21.72
C ALA A 65 18.83 1.79 22.82
N THR A 66 17.56 1.59 22.49
CA THR A 66 16.49 1.28 23.48
C THR A 66 15.86 -0.09 23.29
N LEU A 67 16.05 -0.72 22.15
CA LEU A 67 15.47 -2.02 21.79
C LEU A 67 16.56 -2.96 21.28
N ASP A 68 16.38 -4.24 21.54
CA ASP A 68 17.23 -5.32 21.02
C ASP A 68 16.37 -6.35 20.27
N PRO A 69 16.88 -6.98 19.17
CA PRO A 69 16.19 -8.10 18.55
C PRO A 69 15.95 -9.24 19.56
N PRO A 70 14.81 -9.93 19.53
CA PRO A 70 13.75 -9.86 18.51
C PRO A 70 12.54 -8.96 18.88
N ALA A 71 12.74 -7.88 19.61
CA ALA A 71 11.68 -6.94 20.00
C ALA A 71 11.50 -5.86 18.92
N TYR A 72 10.77 -6.17 17.83
CA TYR A 72 10.59 -5.27 16.70
C TYR A 72 9.56 -4.17 16.99
N PRO A 73 9.88 -2.87 16.74
CA PRO A 73 8.94 -1.79 16.94
C PRO A 73 7.77 -1.86 15.95
N ILE A 74 6.55 -1.62 16.42
CA ILE A 74 5.35 -1.60 15.56
C ILE A 74 4.65 -0.24 15.57
N ARG A 75 4.27 0.27 16.76
CA ARG A 75 3.65 1.58 16.94
C ARG A 75 4.00 2.16 18.29
N THR A 76 3.76 3.46 18.47
CA THR A 76 4.00 4.07 19.77
C THR A 76 2.83 3.85 20.73
N ASN A 77 3.18 3.66 22.00
CA ASN A 77 2.28 3.76 23.15
C ASN A 77 1.86 5.24 23.35
N PRO A 78 0.84 5.52 24.18
CA PRO A 78 0.43 6.90 24.50
C PRO A 78 1.53 7.76 25.14
N ASP A 79 2.53 7.16 25.78
CA ASP A 79 3.68 7.86 26.37
C ASP A 79 4.79 8.17 25.34
N GLY A 80 4.62 7.70 24.11
CA GLY A 80 5.56 7.89 23.00
C GLY A 80 6.61 6.80 22.87
N SER A 81 6.71 5.83 23.78
CA SER A 81 7.61 4.68 23.69
C SER A 81 7.13 3.68 22.63
N TRP A 82 8.04 2.83 22.11
CA TRP A 82 7.63 1.77 21.21
C TRP A 82 6.87 0.64 21.92
N LEU A 83 5.75 0.23 21.33
CA LEU A 83 5.20 -1.10 21.47
C LEU A 83 5.97 -2.03 20.52
N THR A 84 6.35 -3.22 21.00
CA THR A 84 7.12 -4.18 20.20
C THR A 84 6.37 -5.47 19.95
N VAL A 85 6.79 -6.20 18.91
CA VAL A 85 6.26 -7.50 18.48
C VAL A 85 7.40 -8.48 18.23
N GLY A 86 7.07 -9.76 18.09
CA GLY A 86 8.01 -10.80 17.65
C GLY A 86 8.23 -10.82 16.16
N ALA A 87 9.10 -11.70 15.68
CA ALA A 87 9.41 -11.88 14.26
C ALA A 87 8.20 -12.39 13.45
N ASP A 88 7.25 -13.05 14.08
CA ASP A 88 6.02 -13.57 13.49
C ASP A 88 5.05 -12.47 13.04
N ASP A 89 5.10 -11.27 13.63
CA ASP A 89 4.27 -10.13 13.20
C ASP A 89 4.69 -9.64 11.81
N TRP A 90 3.70 -9.25 11.01
CA TRP A 90 3.90 -8.77 9.64
C TRP A 90 4.75 -7.50 9.55
N THR A 91 4.81 -6.73 10.63
CA THR A 91 5.55 -5.46 10.68
C THR A 91 7.02 -5.62 11.08
N ALA A 92 7.46 -6.80 11.49
CA ALA A 92 8.79 -7.02 12.05
C ALA A 92 9.95 -6.64 11.09
N GLY A 93 9.70 -6.70 9.76
CA GLY A 93 10.68 -6.36 8.73
C GLY A 93 10.98 -4.87 8.59
N PHE A 94 10.08 -3.96 8.97
CA PHE A 94 10.22 -2.55 8.58
C PHE A 94 11.36 -1.79 9.28
N TYR A 95 11.65 -2.11 10.54
CA TYR A 95 12.78 -1.46 11.21
C TYR A 95 14.13 -1.86 10.60
N PRO A 96 14.49 -3.15 10.45
CA PRO A 96 15.71 -3.53 9.74
C PRO A 96 15.72 -3.05 8.27
N ALA A 97 14.57 -2.99 7.59
CA ALA A 97 14.48 -2.44 6.25
C ALA A 97 14.83 -0.93 6.22
N ALA A 98 14.37 -0.14 7.19
CA ALA A 98 14.75 1.28 7.32
C ALA A 98 16.25 1.46 7.52
N LEU A 99 16.90 0.57 8.27
CA LEU A 99 18.36 0.56 8.44
C LEU A 99 19.09 0.25 7.12
N TRP A 100 18.57 -0.72 6.32
CA TRP A 100 19.12 -1.01 4.99
C TRP A 100 18.94 0.16 4.02
N ARG A 101 17.80 0.84 4.01
CA ARG A 101 17.58 2.04 3.18
C ARG A 101 18.49 3.19 3.60
N THR A 102 18.79 3.31 4.89
CA THR A 102 19.76 4.29 5.38
C THR A 102 21.18 3.93 4.94
N PHE A 103 21.56 2.65 4.97
CA PHE A 103 22.85 2.19 4.39
C PHE A 103 22.91 2.45 2.89
N GLU A 104 21.87 2.13 2.13
CA GLU A 104 21.78 2.40 0.69
C GLU A 104 22.07 3.87 0.36
N ARG A 105 21.55 4.78 1.17
CA ARG A 105 21.70 6.22 0.99
C ARG A 105 23.10 6.73 1.41
N THR A 106 23.60 6.29 2.58
CA THR A 106 24.80 6.86 3.20
C THR A 106 26.10 6.16 2.80
N GLY A 107 26.01 4.87 2.46
CA GLY A 107 27.19 4.01 2.30
C GLY A 107 27.95 3.71 3.61
N ASP A 108 27.49 4.22 4.76
CA ASP A 108 28.15 4.01 6.05
C ASP A 108 27.94 2.57 6.55
N PRO A 109 29.03 1.77 6.70
CA PRO A 109 28.97 0.38 7.11
C PRO A 109 28.36 0.17 8.51
N ALA A 110 28.29 1.19 9.33
CA ALA A 110 27.66 1.11 10.64
C ALA A 110 26.14 0.82 10.52
N TRP A 111 25.47 1.37 9.51
CA TRP A 111 24.06 1.08 9.22
C TRP A 111 23.87 -0.36 8.74
N ARG A 112 24.77 -0.84 7.87
CA ARG A 112 24.78 -2.24 7.42
C ARG A 112 24.88 -3.19 8.63
N THR A 113 25.81 -2.94 9.54
CA THR A 113 26.01 -3.79 10.73
C THR A 113 24.75 -3.87 11.58
N ARG A 114 24.09 -2.74 11.82
CA ARG A 114 22.81 -2.70 12.56
C ARG A 114 21.71 -3.47 11.83
N ALA A 115 21.55 -3.21 10.52
CA ALA A 115 20.54 -3.88 9.71
C ALA A 115 20.72 -5.40 9.74
N GLN A 116 21.96 -5.89 9.64
CA GLN A 116 22.28 -7.31 9.72
C GLN A 116 21.94 -7.91 11.09
N ALA A 117 22.25 -7.21 12.18
CA ALA A 117 21.89 -7.66 13.53
C ALA A 117 20.38 -7.82 13.70
N TRP A 118 19.62 -6.82 13.26
CA TRP A 118 18.16 -6.83 13.38
C TRP A 118 17.46 -7.82 12.45
N GLN A 119 17.93 -8.02 11.21
CA GLN A 119 17.29 -8.94 10.28
C GLN A 119 17.53 -10.42 10.60
N THR A 120 18.60 -10.76 11.32
CA THR A 120 18.99 -12.17 11.58
C THR A 120 17.84 -12.97 12.18
N GLY A 121 17.05 -12.39 13.08
CA GLY A 121 15.90 -13.03 13.70
C GLY A 121 14.73 -13.32 12.76
N LEU A 122 14.71 -12.69 11.57
CA LEU A 122 13.63 -12.87 10.60
C LEU A 122 13.83 -14.07 9.66
N ALA A 123 15.03 -14.65 9.59
CA ALA A 123 15.31 -15.77 8.69
C ALA A 123 14.43 -16.99 8.95
N SER A 124 14.01 -17.22 10.20
CA SER A 124 13.08 -18.31 10.55
C SER A 124 11.69 -18.15 9.93
N GLU A 125 11.32 -16.93 9.54
CA GLU A 125 10.01 -16.61 8.96
C GLU A 125 9.84 -17.15 7.53
N THR A 126 10.92 -17.58 6.87
CA THR A 126 10.87 -18.19 5.53
C THR A 126 9.94 -19.40 5.43
N THR A 127 9.74 -20.12 6.54
CA THR A 127 8.86 -21.30 6.59
C THR A 127 7.48 -21.00 7.18
N HIS A 128 7.28 -19.81 7.74
CA HIS A 128 5.99 -19.40 8.28
C HIS A 128 4.98 -19.17 7.16
N ASP A 129 3.86 -19.86 7.26
CA ASP A 129 2.75 -19.70 6.32
C ASP A 129 2.04 -18.34 6.54
N ASN A 130 2.63 -17.29 6.01
CA ASN A 130 2.16 -15.91 6.13
C ASN A 130 2.09 -15.25 4.75
N THR A 131 1.14 -14.33 4.54
CA THR A 131 1.01 -13.56 3.30
C THR A 131 2.06 -12.45 3.21
N ASP A 132 2.48 -11.92 4.36
CA ASP A 132 3.29 -10.70 4.45
C ASP A 132 4.80 -10.97 4.44
N LEU A 133 5.21 -12.06 3.77
CA LEU A 133 6.62 -12.42 3.61
C LEU A 133 7.41 -11.40 2.77
N GLY A 134 6.73 -10.69 1.84
CA GLY A 134 7.33 -9.60 1.10
C GLY A 134 7.77 -8.46 2.02
N PHE A 135 6.89 -7.95 2.85
CA PHE A 135 7.20 -6.93 3.84
C PHE A 135 8.31 -7.33 4.83
N LYS A 136 8.35 -8.61 5.23
CA LYS A 136 9.34 -9.09 6.20
C LYS A 136 10.68 -9.42 5.56
N LEU A 137 10.67 -10.14 4.46
CA LEU A 137 11.87 -10.80 3.92
C LEU A 137 12.38 -10.16 2.64
N PHE A 138 11.51 -9.57 1.79
CA PHE A 138 12.01 -8.86 0.62
C PHE A 138 12.53 -7.47 0.97
N ASP A 139 11.81 -6.71 1.80
CA ASP A 139 12.26 -5.38 2.25
C ASP A 139 13.55 -5.44 3.09
N THR A 140 13.89 -6.60 3.64
CA THR A 140 15.13 -6.85 4.39
C THR A 140 16.16 -7.61 3.56
N TYR A 141 16.04 -8.92 3.45
CA TYR A 141 17.00 -9.77 2.75
C TYR A 141 17.08 -9.52 1.25
N GLY A 142 15.96 -9.18 0.59
CA GLY A 142 15.97 -8.80 -0.82
C GLY A 142 16.77 -7.53 -1.07
N VAL A 143 16.52 -6.49 -0.27
CA VAL A 143 17.28 -5.24 -0.32
C VAL A 143 18.74 -5.47 0.06
N ALA A 144 19.01 -6.26 1.11
CA ALA A 144 20.37 -6.62 1.51
C ALA A 144 21.13 -7.31 0.39
N TYR A 145 20.52 -8.26 -0.31
CA TYR A 145 21.12 -8.91 -1.48
C TYR A 145 21.44 -7.90 -2.60
N GLN A 146 20.50 -7.04 -2.94
CA GLN A 146 20.68 -6.02 -3.98
C GLN A 146 21.85 -5.07 -3.67
N LEU A 147 22.09 -4.78 -2.40
CA LEU A 147 23.15 -3.87 -1.95
C LEU A 147 24.50 -4.55 -1.75
N THR A 148 24.53 -5.85 -1.47
CA THR A 148 25.75 -6.54 -1.05
C THR A 148 26.20 -7.66 -2.00
N GLY A 149 25.28 -8.26 -2.76
CA GLY A 149 25.54 -9.44 -3.57
C GLY A 149 25.74 -10.72 -2.75
N ASP A 150 25.36 -10.75 -1.47
CA ASP A 150 25.52 -11.92 -0.61
C ASP A 150 24.48 -13.00 -0.94
N GLU A 151 24.93 -14.11 -1.53
CA GLU A 151 24.07 -15.21 -1.99
C GLU A 151 23.26 -15.85 -0.84
N SER A 152 23.72 -15.75 0.40
CA SER A 152 22.95 -16.26 1.56
C SER A 152 21.64 -15.49 1.75
N TYR A 153 21.60 -14.20 1.46
CA TYR A 153 20.40 -13.39 1.49
C TYR A 153 19.44 -13.73 0.36
N LYS A 154 20.00 -14.01 -0.83
CA LYS A 154 19.19 -14.46 -1.96
C LYS A 154 18.43 -15.74 -1.64
N GLN A 155 19.08 -16.72 -0.99
CA GLN A 155 18.42 -17.98 -0.66
C GLN A 155 17.24 -17.76 0.29
N VAL A 156 17.35 -16.87 1.29
CA VAL A 156 16.24 -16.51 2.17
C VAL A 156 15.04 -15.98 1.38
N VAL A 157 15.29 -15.14 0.37
CA VAL A 157 14.23 -14.59 -0.49
C VAL A 157 13.56 -15.68 -1.34
N LEU A 158 14.34 -16.61 -1.90
CA LEU A 158 13.81 -17.71 -2.70
C LEU A 158 12.96 -18.66 -1.85
N ASP A 159 13.40 -19.01 -0.65
CA ASP A 159 12.66 -19.87 0.28
C ASP A 159 11.35 -19.21 0.73
N ALA A 160 11.38 -17.90 0.95
CA ALA A 160 10.17 -17.12 1.28
C ALA A 160 9.16 -17.10 0.13
N ALA A 161 9.63 -16.99 -1.11
CA ALA A 161 8.77 -17.03 -2.29
C ALA A 161 8.11 -18.40 -2.48
N ASP A 162 8.87 -19.50 -2.25
CA ASP A 162 8.32 -20.86 -2.27
C ASP A 162 7.24 -21.05 -1.19
N THR A 163 7.40 -20.43 -0.04
CA THR A 163 6.40 -20.47 1.03
C THR A 163 5.17 -19.67 0.69
N LEU A 164 5.31 -18.44 0.18
CA LEU A 164 4.18 -17.62 -0.23
C LEU A 164 3.40 -18.26 -1.39
N ALA A 165 4.09 -18.96 -2.32
CA ALA A 165 3.47 -19.66 -3.44
C ALA A 165 2.42 -20.70 -3.01
N ARG A 166 2.56 -21.29 -1.81
CA ARG A 166 1.59 -22.26 -1.27
C ARG A 166 0.21 -21.65 -0.97
N ARG A 167 0.13 -20.32 -0.89
CA ARG A 167 -1.11 -19.57 -0.68
C ARG A 167 -1.83 -19.23 -1.96
N TYR A 168 -1.22 -19.49 -3.12
CA TYR A 168 -1.82 -19.24 -4.42
C TYR A 168 -2.84 -20.32 -4.76
N ASP A 169 -3.99 -19.90 -5.24
CA ASP A 169 -5.01 -20.77 -5.78
C ASP A 169 -5.20 -20.45 -7.27
N PRO A 170 -5.01 -21.41 -8.19
CA PRO A 170 -5.09 -21.15 -9.63
C PRO A 170 -6.51 -20.86 -10.13
N ASP A 171 -7.56 -21.38 -9.45
CA ASP A 171 -8.96 -21.15 -9.84
C ASP A 171 -9.38 -19.72 -9.48
N VAL A 172 -8.91 -19.22 -8.33
CA VAL A 172 -9.07 -17.81 -7.94
C VAL A 172 -8.08 -16.90 -8.66
N GLY A 173 -6.88 -17.40 -8.96
CA GLY A 173 -5.79 -16.62 -9.57
C GLY A 173 -5.09 -15.65 -8.64
N MET A 174 -5.15 -15.87 -7.32
CA MET A 174 -4.63 -14.95 -6.30
C MET A 174 -4.04 -15.68 -5.09
N PHE A 175 -3.32 -14.97 -4.22
CA PHE A 175 -2.82 -15.46 -2.93
C PHE A 175 -3.86 -15.21 -1.85
N ARG A 176 -4.18 -16.22 -1.06
CA ARG A 176 -5.06 -16.11 0.11
C ARG A 176 -4.38 -15.31 1.23
N VAL A 177 -5.09 -14.37 1.84
CA VAL A 177 -4.57 -13.51 2.91
C VAL A 177 -4.77 -14.13 4.30
N TRP A 178 -5.87 -14.84 4.54
CA TRP A 178 -6.17 -15.42 5.85
C TRP A 178 -6.10 -16.94 5.89
N ASP A 179 -6.00 -17.49 7.13
CA ASP A 179 -5.66 -18.89 7.37
C ASP A 179 -6.87 -19.82 7.46
N ASP A 180 -8.09 -19.30 7.34
CA ASP A 180 -9.30 -20.12 7.33
C ASP A 180 -9.40 -20.88 5.98
N ARG A 181 -8.62 -21.96 5.89
CA ARG A 181 -8.51 -22.79 4.69
C ARG A 181 -9.63 -23.82 4.58
N ASP A 182 -10.32 -24.09 5.68
CA ASP A 182 -11.38 -25.09 5.73
C ASP A 182 -12.68 -24.56 5.12
N ASP A 183 -12.89 -23.22 5.14
CA ASP A 183 -14.03 -22.59 4.51
C ASP A 183 -13.71 -22.17 3.05
N ARG A 184 -13.99 -23.06 2.11
CA ARG A 184 -13.75 -22.82 0.67
C ARG A 184 -14.65 -21.72 0.08
N THR A 185 -15.71 -21.32 0.79
CA THR A 185 -16.58 -20.21 0.38
C THR A 185 -16.08 -18.84 0.84
N GLN A 186 -14.94 -18.78 1.56
CA GLN A 186 -14.37 -17.56 2.12
C GLN A 186 -12.91 -17.35 1.74
N TYR A 187 -12.55 -17.61 0.49
CA TYR A 187 -11.23 -17.24 -0.01
C TYR A 187 -11.11 -15.72 -0.03
N ARG A 188 -10.26 -15.15 0.82
CA ARG A 188 -10.18 -13.70 1.04
C ARG A 188 -8.86 -13.13 0.58
N VAL A 189 -8.94 -12.01 -0.13
CA VAL A 189 -7.80 -11.25 -0.64
C VAL A 189 -7.98 -9.78 -0.28
N ASN A 190 -6.90 -9.13 0.11
CA ASN A 190 -6.88 -7.69 0.39
C ASN A 190 -5.97 -6.94 -0.58
N ILE A 191 -6.16 -5.63 -0.64
CA ILE A 191 -5.34 -4.74 -1.47
C ILE A 191 -3.88 -4.70 -1.00
N ASP A 192 -3.61 -4.97 0.29
CA ASP A 192 -2.25 -4.99 0.88
C ASP A 192 -1.38 -6.10 0.27
N ALA A 193 -1.99 -7.20 -0.21
CA ALA A 193 -1.28 -8.30 -0.85
C ALA A 193 -0.45 -7.87 -2.05
N MET A 194 -0.82 -6.75 -2.73
CA MET A 194 -0.04 -6.17 -3.81
C MET A 194 1.39 -5.82 -3.42
N MET A 195 1.62 -5.49 -2.14
CA MET A 195 2.94 -5.14 -1.63
C MET A 195 3.87 -6.35 -1.48
N ASN A 196 3.31 -7.54 -1.34
CA ASN A 196 4.07 -8.78 -1.21
C ASN A 196 4.44 -9.41 -2.58
N LEU A 197 3.90 -8.87 -3.68
CA LEU A 197 4.16 -9.39 -5.02
C LEU A 197 5.60 -9.14 -5.50
N GLU A 198 6.29 -8.14 -4.97
CA GLU A 198 7.68 -7.88 -5.33
C GLU A 198 8.57 -9.09 -5.04
N LEU A 199 8.38 -9.74 -3.89
CA LEU A 199 9.03 -11.00 -3.54
C LEU A 199 8.87 -12.05 -4.65
N MET A 200 7.64 -12.23 -5.14
CA MET A 200 7.30 -13.24 -6.15
C MET A 200 7.86 -12.89 -7.54
N PHE A 201 7.72 -11.63 -7.96
CA PHE A 201 8.30 -11.16 -9.22
C PHE A 201 9.82 -11.32 -9.23
N TRP A 202 10.47 -10.87 -8.16
CA TRP A 202 11.93 -10.93 -8.06
C TRP A 202 12.42 -12.37 -8.04
N ALA A 203 11.84 -13.24 -7.22
CA ALA A 203 12.24 -14.65 -7.14
C ALA A 203 12.12 -15.36 -8.48
N GLY A 204 11.00 -15.17 -9.20
CA GLY A 204 10.80 -15.78 -10.52
C GLY A 204 11.80 -15.33 -11.60
N GLN A 205 12.43 -14.17 -11.42
CA GLN A 205 13.41 -13.60 -12.36
C GLN A 205 14.88 -13.78 -11.91
N ASN A 206 15.11 -14.22 -10.66
CA ASN A 206 16.45 -14.29 -10.07
C ASN A 206 16.86 -15.71 -9.62
N GLY A 207 16.38 -16.73 -10.29
CA GLY A 207 16.81 -18.11 -10.08
C GLY A 207 15.87 -18.96 -9.20
N GLY A 208 14.74 -18.41 -8.78
CA GLY A 208 13.63 -19.17 -8.21
C GLY A 208 12.73 -19.80 -9.28
N ASN A 209 11.60 -20.37 -8.88
CA ASN A 209 10.61 -20.93 -9.82
C ASN A 209 10.01 -19.80 -10.68
N PRO A 210 10.13 -19.83 -12.03
CA PRO A 210 9.56 -18.81 -12.91
C PRO A 210 8.03 -18.60 -12.74
N GLN A 211 7.30 -19.63 -12.30
CA GLN A 211 5.86 -19.54 -12.03
C GLN A 211 5.52 -18.52 -10.92
N HIS A 212 6.46 -18.17 -10.04
CA HIS A 212 6.23 -17.14 -9.02
C HIS A 212 5.88 -15.80 -9.66
N ALA A 213 6.59 -15.39 -10.72
CA ALA A 213 6.29 -14.14 -11.44
C ALA A 213 4.95 -14.22 -12.20
N GLU A 214 4.56 -15.40 -12.70
CA GLU A 214 3.25 -15.61 -13.33
C GLU A 214 2.12 -15.51 -12.30
N MET A 215 2.25 -16.15 -11.14
CA MET A 215 1.31 -16.06 -10.02
C MET A 215 1.11 -14.60 -9.57
N ALA A 216 2.22 -13.85 -9.43
CA ALA A 216 2.17 -12.44 -9.08
C ALA A 216 1.45 -11.60 -10.16
N THR A 217 1.69 -11.89 -11.44
CA THR A 217 1.03 -11.22 -12.56
C THR A 217 -0.48 -11.49 -12.55
N HIS A 218 -0.90 -12.74 -12.36
CA HIS A 218 -2.31 -13.09 -12.26
C HIS A 218 -2.98 -12.41 -11.07
N HIS A 219 -2.34 -12.43 -9.89
CA HIS A 219 -2.84 -11.74 -8.71
C HIS A 219 -3.04 -10.24 -8.97
N ALA A 220 -2.05 -9.57 -9.56
CA ALA A 220 -2.13 -8.14 -9.86
C ALA A 220 -3.24 -7.81 -10.88
N LEU A 221 -3.42 -8.65 -11.92
CA LEU A 221 -4.50 -8.48 -12.89
C LEU A 221 -5.88 -8.67 -12.25
N ARG A 222 -6.02 -9.68 -11.40
CA ARG A 222 -7.27 -9.93 -10.70
C ARG A 222 -7.57 -8.82 -9.68
N THR A 223 -6.56 -8.31 -8.98
CA THR A 223 -6.70 -7.14 -8.11
C THR A 223 -7.17 -5.91 -8.91
N LEU A 224 -6.60 -5.67 -10.09
CA LEU A 224 -7.05 -4.58 -10.97
C LEU A 224 -8.51 -4.73 -11.36
N GLN A 225 -8.95 -5.93 -11.68
CA GLN A 225 -10.33 -6.22 -12.09
C GLN A 225 -11.32 -6.06 -10.94
N ASP A 226 -11.00 -6.60 -9.75
CA ASP A 226 -11.97 -6.85 -8.70
C ASP A 226 -11.84 -5.88 -7.50
N LEU A 227 -10.67 -5.25 -7.29
CA LEU A 227 -10.44 -4.35 -6.15
C LEU A 227 -10.21 -2.88 -6.56
N VAL A 228 -10.11 -2.55 -7.85
CA VAL A 228 -9.97 -1.16 -8.32
C VAL A 228 -11.26 -0.71 -8.97
N ARG A 229 -11.87 0.35 -8.43
CA ARG A 229 -13.09 0.95 -8.98
C ARG A 229 -12.81 1.75 -10.26
N PRO A 230 -13.85 2.01 -11.07
CA PRO A 230 -13.69 2.81 -12.31
C PRO A 230 -13.14 4.23 -12.08
N ASP A 231 -13.39 4.83 -10.91
CA ASP A 231 -12.88 6.16 -10.53
C ASP A 231 -11.43 6.16 -10.03
N GLY A 232 -10.82 4.97 -9.90
CA GLY A 232 -9.47 4.75 -9.39
C GLY A 232 -9.39 4.51 -7.89
N GLY A 233 -10.51 4.59 -7.15
CA GLY A 233 -10.58 4.20 -5.75
C GLY A 233 -10.48 2.69 -5.57
N THR A 234 -10.16 2.22 -4.37
CA THR A 234 -9.99 0.79 -4.09
C THR A 234 -10.96 0.30 -3.02
N TRP A 235 -11.42 -0.94 -3.16
CA TRP A 235 -11.95 -1.71 -2.05
C TRP A 235 -10.80 -2.29 -1.22
N MET A 236 -11.04 -2.53 0.06
CA MET A 236 -10.01 -3.12 0.92
C MET A 236 -9.89 -4.63 0.71
N PHE A 237 -11.02 -5.35 0.70
CA PHE A 237 -11.09 -6.80 0.56
C PHE A 237 -12.07 -7.25 -0.51
N ALA A 238 -11.73 -8.37 -1.15
CA ALA A 238 -12.62 -9.20 -1.95
C ALA A 238 -12.69 -10.62 -1.36
N GLY A 239 -13.89 -11.22 -1.40
CA GLY A 239 -14.13 -12.61 -1.08
C GLY A 239 -14.45 -13.40 -2.34
N TYR A 240 -13.95 -14.62 -2.43
CA TYR A 240 -14.14 -15.50 -3.57
C TYR A 240 -14.63 -16.89 -3.16
N ASP A 241 -15.41 -17.50 -4.03
CA ASP A 241 -15.67 -18.91 -4.00
C ASP A 241 -14.42 -19.64 -4.56
N GLN A 242 -13.82 -20.50 -3.75
CA GLN A 242 -12.55 -21.14 -4.11
C GLN A 242 -12.71 -22.20 -5.19
N ASP A 243 -13.88 -22.83 -5.33
CA ASP A 243 -14.09 -23.91 -6.31
C ASP A 243 -14.35 -23.35 -7.71
N THR A 244 -14.88 -22.14 -7.80
CA THR A 244 -15.28 -21.51 -9.08
C THR A 244 -14.48 -20.26 -9.43
N GLY A 245 -13.70 -19.73 -8.49
CA GLY A 245 -13.04 -18.44 -8.62
C GLY A 245 -13.98 -17.24 -8.69
N ALA A 246 -15.27 -17.43 -8.44
CA ALA A 246 -16.27 -16.36 -8.53
C ALA A 246 -16.11 -15.33 -7.41
N LEU A 247 -16.17 -14.03 -7.75
CA LEU A 247 -16.23 -12.95 -6.78
C LEU A 247 -17.57 -13.00 -6.03
N LEU A 248 -17.50 -13.12 -4.71
CA LEU A 248 -18.69 -13.16 -3.82
C LEU A 248 -19.07 -11.78 -3.31
N GLY A 249 -18.13 -10.82 -3.23
CA GLY A 249 -18.37 -9.46 -2.79
C GLY A 249 -17.16 -8.80 -2.16
N HIS A 250 -17.38 -7.55 -1.71
CA HIS A 250 -16.37 -6.72 -1.07
C HIS A 250 -16.71 -6.48 0.41
N PHE A 251 -15.67 -6.22 1.20
CA PHE A 251 -15.82 -5.84 2.60
C PHE A 251 -14.63 -5.04 3.09
N THR A 252 -14.74 -4.47 4.28
CA THR A 252 -13.62 -3.74 4.90
C THR A 252 -13.45 -4.17 6.36
N LYS A 253 -12.20 -4.08 6.86
CA LYS A 253 -11.86 -4.24 8.28
C LYS A 253 -11.26 -2.98 8.86
N GLN A 254 -10.58 -2.19 8.02
CA GLN A 254 -9.85 -1.02 8.45
C GLN A 254 -10.46 0.27 7.91
N GLY A 255 -11.17 0.24 6.80
CA GLY A 255 -11.87 1.39 6.22
C GLY A 255 -13.14 1.76 6.98
N TYR A 256 -13.69 2.92 6.67
CA TYR A 256 -14.92 3.46 7.27
C TYR A 256 -16.17 2.62 6.92
N ALA A 257 -16.28 2.23 5.65
CA ALA A 257 -17.37 1.39 5.15
C ALA A 257 -16.84 0.56 3.96
N THR A 258 -17.61 -0.48 3.55
CA THR A 258 -17.23 -1.33 2.42
C THR A 258 -16.98 -0.52 1.16
N GLU A 259 -17.83 0.46 0.87
CA GLU A 259 -17.74 1.31 -0.32
C GLU A 259 -16.83 2.54 -0.14
N SER A 260 -16.28 2.76 1.05
CA SER A 260 -15.31 3.82 1.29
C SER A 260 -13.92 3.45 0.78
N THR A 261 -13.04 4.43 0.70
CA THR A 261 -11.64 4.22 0.32
C THR A 261 -10.72 4.45 1.51
N TRP A 262 -10.27 3.36 2.10
CA TRP A 262 -9.24 3.38 3.12
C TRP A 262 -7.92 3.91 2.53
N SER A 263 -7.39 4.99 3.12
CA SER A 263 -6.30 5.75 2.49
C SER A 263 -5.02 4.95 2.33
N ARG A 264 -4.65 4.12 3.31
CA ARG A 264 -3.47 3.27 3.21
C ARG A 264 -3.65 2.15 2.20
N GLY A 265 -4.84 1.57 2.06
CA GLY A 265 -5.14 0.60 1.00
C GLY A 265 -4.99 1.21 -0.39
N GLN A 266 -5.43 2.46 -0.56
CA GLN A 266 -5.22 3.21 -1.80
C GLN A 266 -3.72 3.45 -2.09
N ALA A 267 -2.93 3.75 -1.04
CA ALA A 267 -1.49 3.90 -1.18
C ALA A 267 -0.80 2.58 -1.57
N TRP A 268 -1.22 1.46 -0.96
CA TRP A 268 -0.73 0.12 -1.32
C TRP A 268 -1.00 -0.22 -2.79
N ALA A 269 -2.19 0.13 -3.29
CA ALA A 269 -2.52 -0.08 -4.70
C ALA A 269 -1.59 0.70 -5.63
N ALA A 270 -1.40 2.00 -5.38
CA ALA A 270 -0.52 2.84 -6.20
C ALA A 270 0.92 2.30 -6.21
N TYR A 271 1.44 1.90 -5.05
CA TYR A 271 2.78 1.32 -4.92
C TYR A 271 2.87 -0.05 -5.62
N GLY A 272 1.94 -0.96 -5.30
CA GLY A 272 1.97 -2.33 -5.80
C GLY A 272 1.78 -2.43 -7.32
N PHE A 273 0.91 -1.59 -7.93
CA PHE A 273 0.79 -1.54 -9.39
C PHE A 273 2.02 -0.91 -10.05
N THR A 274 2.68 0.06 -9.42
CA THR A 274 3.96 0.60 -9.91
C THR A 274 5.04 -0.50 -9.90
N THR A 275 5.11 -1.28 -8.82
CA THR A 275 5.99 -2.45 -8.71
C THR A 275 5.67 -3.50 -9.78
N ALA A 276 4.40 -3.87 -9.98
CA ALA A 276 4.01 -4.81 -11.02
C ALA A 276 4.43 -4.33 -12.42
N TYR A 277 4.29 -3.02 -12.71
CA TYR A 277 4.82 -2.46 -13.96
C TYR A 277 6.33 -2.53 -14.06
N ARG A 278 7.06 -2.28 -12.97
CA ARG A 278 8.53 -2.38 -12.94
C ARG A 278 9.01 -3.73 -13.45
N TYR A 279 8.38 -4.81 -13.00
CA TYR A 279 8.79 -6.18 -13.33
C TYR A 279 8.23 -6.70 -14.65
N THR A 280 7.00 -6.34 -15.01
CA THR A 280 6.31 -6.92 -16.18
C THR A 280 6.36 -6.05 -17.43
N LYS A 281 6.48 -4.72 -17.28
CA LYS A 281 6.28 -3.72 -18.33
C LYS A 281 4.90 -3.78 -18.99
N ASP A 282 3.93 -4.43 -18.37
CA ASP A 282 2.56 -4.45 -18.84
C ASP A 282 1.88 -3.08 -18.65
N PRO A 283 1.46 -2.42 -19.73
CA PRO A 283 0.89 -1.08 -19.67
C PRO A 283 -0.39 -0.98 -18.83
N ARG A 284 -1.10 -2.11 -18.61
CA ARG A 284 -2.27 -2.15 -17.75
C ARG A 284 -1.94 -1.79 -16.30
N PHE A 285 -0.76 -2.22 -15.83
CA PHE A 285 -0.31 -1.89 -14.47
C PHE A 285 0.14 -0.43 -14.35
N LEU A 286 0.76 0.14 -15.39
CA LEU A 286 1.09 1.56 -15.40
C LEU A 286 -0.16 2.43 -15.36
N ASP A 287 -1.19 2.08 -16.14
CA ASP A 287 -2.49 2.75 -16.11
C ASP A 287 -3.15 2.62 -14.72
N ALA A 288 -3.14 1.43 -14.13
CA ALA A 288 -3.66 1.20 -12.79
C ALA A 288 -2.92 2.03 -11.73
N ALA A 289 -1.58 2.08 -11.79
CA ALA A 289 -0.76 2.88 -10.90
C ALA A 289 -1.12 4.38 -11.00
N ARG A 290 -1.23 4.90 -12.22
CA ARG A 290 -1.64 6.29 -12.47
C ARG A 290 -3.03 6.59 -11.90
N ARG A 291 -4.03 5.76 -12.22
CA ARG A 291 -5.41 5.97 -11.76
C ARG A 291 -5.53 5.92 -10.24
N THR A 292 -4.86 4.98 -9.60
CA THR A 292 -4.89 4.84 -8.15
C THR A 292 -4.12 5.96 -7.45
N ALA A 293 -2.97 6.37 -7.98
CA ALA A 293 -2.21 7.51 -7.48
C ALA A 293 -2.97 8.83 -7.67
N ASP A 294 -3.55 9.07 -8.85
CA ASP A 294 -4.37 10.25 -9.13
C ASP A 294 -5.59 10.34 -8.20
N TYR A 295 -6.25 9.20 -7.90
CA TYR A 295 -7.34 9.18 -6.93
C TYR A 295 -6.86 9.66 -5.56
N PHE A 296 -5.74 9.13 -5.07
CA PHE A 296 -5.17 9.54 -3.79
C PHE A 296 -4.85 11.04 -3.76
N VAL A 297 -4.12 11.53 -4.76
CA VAL A 297 -3.66 12.92 -4.82
C VAL A 297 -4.84 13.91 -4.85
N ARG A 298 -5.88 13.62 -5.64
CA ARG A 298 -7.09 14.46 -5.72
C ARG A 298 -7.89 14.53 -4.42
N ARG A 299 -7.73 13.54 -3.54
CA ARG A 299 -8.45 13.43 -2.27
C ARG A 299 -7.66 13.96 -1.07
N LEU A 300 -6.40 14.35 -1.30
CA LEU A 300 -5.57 14.93 -0.24
C LEU A 300 -6.17 16.23 0.31
N PRO A 301 -6.17 16.40 1.64
CA PRO A 301 -6.49 17.68 2.25
C PRO A 301 -5.37 18.71 2.02
N PRO A 302 -5.59 20.00 2.35
CA PRO A 302 -4.63 21.06 2.08
C PRO A 302 -3.23 20.83 2.67
N ASP A 303 -3.15 20.16 3.82
CA ASP A 303 -1.90 19.80 4.50
C ASP A 303 -1.23 18.52 3.95
N ARG A 304 -1.74 17.97 2.86
CA ARG A 304 -1.16 16.82 2.12
C ARG A 304 -1.03 15.51 2.91
N VAL A 305 -1.58 15.41 4.11
CA VAL A 305 -1.64 14.16 4.88
C VAL A 305 -3.09 13.67 4.91
N PRO A 306 -3.40 12.48 4.38
CA PRO A 306 -4.79 12.02 4.26
C PRO A 306 -5.41 11.75 5.63
N TYR A 307 -6.72 11.79 5.67
CA TYR A 307 -7.47 11.09 6.72
C TYR A 307 -7.30 9.58 6.54
N TRP A 308 -7.50 8.81 7.62
CA TRP A 308 -7.37 7.35 7.58
C TRP A 308 -8.28 6.68 6.53
N ASP A 309 -9.37 7.35 6.17
CA ASP A 309 -10.26 6.97 5.07
C ASP A 309 -10.75 8.26 4.37
N PHE A 310 -10.82 8.24 3.04
CA PHE A 310 -11.17 9.42 2.25
C PHE A 310 -12.65 9.81 2.34
N ASP A 311 -13.51 8.88 2.73
CA ASP A 311 -14.97 9.04 2.71
C ASP A 311 -15.58 9.21 4.11
N VAL A 312 -14.75 9.48 5.13
CA VAL A 312 -15.24 9.80 6.46
C VAL A 312 -16.13 11.05 6.42
N PRO A 313 -17.33 11.00 7.05
CA PRO A 313 -18.28 12.11 6.99
C PRO A 313 -17.82 13.32 7.81
N ASP A 314 -17.21 13.08 8.97
CA ASP A 314 -16.69 14.13 9.86
C ASP A 314 -15.17 14.22 9.79
N LYS A 315 -14.70 15.07 8.90
CA LYS A 315 -13.26 15.34 8.75
C LYS A 315 -12.66 16.20 9.86
N ALA A 316 -13.49 16.85 10.68
CA ALA A 316 -12.97 17.67 11.77
C ALA A 316 -12.39 16.84 12.91
N THR A 317 -12.95 15.64 13.14
CA THR A 317 -12.53 14.73 14.21
C THR A 317 -11.84 13.45 13.71
N ALA A 318 -11.86 13.20 12.38
CA ALA A 318 -11.25 12.00 11.81
C ALA A 318 -9.73 12.01 11.97
N PRO A 319 -9.12 10.89 12.43
CA PRO A 319 -7.68 10.79 12.53
C PRO A 319 -7.00 10.82 11.16
N ARG A 320 -5.74 11.26 11.16
CA ARG A 320 -4.86 11.25 9.98
C ARG A 320 -4.19 9.88 9.83
N ASP A 321 -3.63 9.63 8.65
CA ASP A 321 -2.73 8.50 8.44
C ASP A 321 -1.45 8.96 7.73
N THR A 322 -0.43 9.30 8.51
CA THR A 322 0.90 9.68 8.00
C THR A 322 1.58 8.55 7.25
N SER A 323 1.28 7.29 7.59
CA SER A 323 1.84 6.14 6.87
C SER A 323 1.34 6.08 5.42
N ALA A 324 0.05 6.35 5.18
CA ALA A 324 -0.50 6.39 3.83
C ALA A 324 0.14 7.51 2.98
N ALA A 325 0.43 8.66 3.59
CA ALA A 325 1.15 9.75 2.91
C ALA A 325 2.58 9.34 2.54
N ALA A 326 3.32 8.70 3.45
CA ALA A 326 4.70 8.26 3.22
C ALA A 326 4.78 7.19 2.11
N VAL A 327 3.90 6.18 2.14
CA VAL A 327 3.80 5.16 1.10
C VAL A 327 3.50 5.78 -0.27
N THR A 328 2.55 6.71 -0.32
CA THR A 328 2.19 7.38 -1.60
C THR A 328 3.33 8.24 -2.13
N ALA A 329 4.06 8.94 -1.26
CA ALA A 329 5.23 9.71 -1.68
C ALA A 329 6.29 8.80 -2.32
N SER A 330 6.56 7.64 -1.73
CA SER A 330 7.50 6.67 -2.29
C SER A 330 7.00 6.07 -3.62
N ALA A 331 5.70 5.73 -3.71
CA ALA A 331 5.08 5.24 -4.94
C ALA A 331 5.14 6.24 -6.10
N LEU A 332 4.79 7.50 -5.84
CA LEU A 332 4.80 8.57 -6.85
C LEU A 332 6.20 8.85 -7.40
N LEU A 333 7.24 8.78 -6.57
CA LEU A 333 8.62 8.96 -7.03
C LEU A 333 9.04 7.88 -8.02
N GLU A 334 8.69 6.64 -7.76
CA GLU A 334 8.96 5.58 -8.70
C GLU A 334 8.08 5.71 -9.96
N LEU A 335 6.77 5.94 -9.80
CA LEU A 335 5.84 6.14 -10.90
C LEU A 335 6.31 7.26 -11.83
N SER A 336 6.76 8.39 -11.26
CA SER A 336 7.27 9.54 -12.04
C SER A 336 8.45 9.18 -12.94
N SER A 337 9.22 8.14 -12.62
CA SER A 337 10.32 7.67 -13.44
C SER A 337 9.87 6.99 -14.75
N TYR A 338 8.63 6.54 -14.79
CA TYR A 338 7.99 5.92 -15.96
C TYR A 338 7.16 6.90 -16.78
N GLU A 339 7.00 8.15 -16.31
CA GLU A 339 6.26 9.17 -17.04
C GLU A 339 7.08 9.71 -18.22
N SER A 340 6.50 9.61 -19.42
CA SER A 340 7.10 10.14 -20.66
C SER A 340 6.82 11.64 -20.84
N ASP A 341 5.73 12.16 -20.24
CA ASP A 341 5.43 13.60 -20.26
C ASP A 341 6.17 14.29 -19.11
N PRO A 342 7.11 15.20 -19.42
CA PRO A 342 7.88 15.93 -18.39
C PRO A 342 6.97 16.76 -17.44
N ALA A 343 5.82 17.24 -17.89
CA ALA A 343 4.91 18.00 -17.06
C ALA A 343 4.22 17.12 -16.01
N VAL A 344 3.84 15.89 -16.39
CA VAL A 344 3.28 14.89 -15.47
C VAL A 344 4.33 14.47 -14.46
N LYS A 345 5.53 14.15 -14.93
CA LYS A 345 6.66 13.81 -14.05
C LYS A 345 6.94 14.90 -13.03
N GLN A 346 6.99 16.18 -13.46
CA GLN A 346 7.27 17.30 -12.57
C GLN A 346 6.14 17.50 -11.56
N ARG A 347 4.89 17.39 -11.99
CA ARG A 347 3.71 17.44 -11.10
C ARG A 347 3.80 16.41 -9.98
N ASP A 348 4.18 15.18 -10.30
CA ASP A 348 4.29 14.11 -9.31
C ASP A 348 5.42 14.37 -8.32
N ILE A 349 6.58 14.84 -8.81
CA ILE A 349 7.70 15.25 -7.95
C ILE A 349 7.32 16.43 -7.03
N ASP A 350 6.61 17.43 -7.56
CA ASP A 350 6.13 18.58 -6.76
C ASP A 350 5.11 18.13 -5.71
N THR A 351 4.22 17.20 -6.06
CA THR A 351 3.26 16.61 -5.10
C THR A 351 4.00 15.90 -3.97
N VAL A 352 5.03 15.12 -4.29
CA VAL A 352 5.86 14.44 -3.27
C VAL A 352 6.58 15.46 -2.40
N ARG A 353 7.15 16.52 -2.98
CA ARG A 353 7.78 17.59 -2.21
C ARG A 353 6.80 18.16 -1.19
N ASP A 354 5.57 18.45 -1.59
CA ASP A 354 4.53 19.00 -0.70
C ASP A 354 4.19 18.00 0.42
N ILE A 355 4.05 16.70 0.11
CA ILE A 355 3.80 15.64 1.11
C ILE A 355 4.97 15.55 2.10
N LEU A 356 6.21 15.46 1.61
CA LEU A 356 7.40 15.36 2.46
C LEU A 356 7.61 16.62 3.31
N THR A 357 7.29 17.81 2.80
CA THR A 357 7.30 19.05 3.56
C THR A 357 6.34 18.98 4.75
N SER A 358 5.12 18.52 4.51
CA SER A 358 4.12 18.33 5.57
C SER A 358 4.55 17.28 6.59
N LEU A 359 4.98 16.10 6.11
CA LEU A 359 5.45 15.03 6.99
C LEU A 359 6.67 15.44 7.84
N SER A 360 7.49 16.35 7.34
CA SER A 360 8.68 16.86 8.05
C SER A 360 8.37 18.02 8.99
N SER A 361 7.14 18.54 9.00
CA SER A 361 6.72 19.63 9.89
C SER A 361 6.62 19.16 11.35
N PRO A 362 6.73 20.08 12.34
CA PRO A 362 6.54 19.71 13.75
C PRO A 362 5.18 19.08 14.07
N THR A 363 4.17 19.31 13.22
CA THR A 363 2.85 18.68 13.35
C THR A 363 2.92 17.16 13.14
N TYR A 364 3.75 16.68 12.21
CA TYR A 364 3.81 15.27 11.85
C TYR A 364 5.14 14.60 12.23
N ALA A 365 6.23 15.36 12.36
CA ALA A 365 7.53 14.91 12.84
C ALA A 365 7.86 15.55 14.19
N PRO A 366 7.44 14.95 15.31
CA PRO A 366 7.58 15.55 16.63
C PRO A 366 9.04 15.75 17.02
N ARG A 367 9.36 16.93 17.59
CA ARG A 367 10.71 17.23 18.08
C ARG A 367 10.95 16.74 19.50
N ASN A 368 9.92 16.19 20.15
CA ASN A 368 10.03 15.62 21.48
C ASN A 368 10.92 14.36 21.46
N PRO A 369 12.06 14.30 22.15
CA PRO A 369 12.96 13.15 22.16
C PRO A 369 12.35 11.91 22.83
N ARG A 370 11.28 12.07 23.62
CA ARG A 370 10.56 10.94 24.23
C ARG A 370 9.62 10.21 23.29
N PHE A 371 9.29 10.84 22.16
CA PHE A 371 8.47 10.19 21.13
C PHE A 371 9.39 9.38 20.21
N ALA A 372 9.26 8.06 20.22
CA ALA A 372 10.25 7.17 19.62
C ALA A 372 10.20 7.15 18.08
N ALA A 373 9.00 7.25 17.47
CA ALA A 373 8.83 7.22 16.02
C ALA A 373 9.26 8.52 15.34
N MET A 374 9.48 8.46 14.02
CA MET A 374 9.74 9.62 13.17
C MET A 374 8.48 10.43 12.93
N LEU A 375 7.36 9.73 12.66
CA LEU A 375 6.07 10.32 12.37
C LEU A 375 5.08 10.07 13.50
N GLN A 376 4.20 11.04 13.76
CA GLN A 376 3.01 10.89 14.59
C GLN A 376 1.74 11.01 13.74
N HIS A 377 0.56 10.81 14.34
CA HIS A 377 -0.74 10.86 13.67
C HIS A 377 -0.92 9.80 12.58
N GLY A 378 -0.34 8.62 12.76
CA GLY A 378 -0.64 7.44 11.96
C GLY A 378 -1.85 6.69 12.51
N THR A 379 -2.61 6.03 11.62
CA THR A 379 -3.74 5.18 11.98
C THR A 379 -3.50 3.76 11.52
N GLN A 380 -3.03 2.90 12.44
CA GLN A 380 -2.77 1.49 12.10
C GLN A 380 -4.08 0.73 11.88
N HIS A 381 -5.08 0.87 12.80
CA HIS A 381 -6.35 0.15 12.71
C HIS A 381 -7.40 0.84 13.59
N LEU A 382 -8.16 1.79 13.03
CA LEU A 382 -9.12 2.57 13.81
C LEU A 382 -10.19 1.72 14.53
N PRO A 383 -10.81 0.70 13.91
CA PRO A 383 -11.79 -0.14 14.61
C PRO A 383 -11.25 -0.88 15.86
N LYS A 384 -9.93 -1.02 15.98
CA LYS A 384 -9.25 -1.55 17.17
C LYS A 384 -8.78 -0.45 18.14
N GLY A 385 -9.06 0.82 17.85
CA GLY A 385 -8.58 1.96 18.63
C GLY A 385 -7.08 2.28 18.40
N TRP A 386 -6.46 1.74 17.35
CA TRP A 386 -5.04 1.95 17.06
C TRP A 386 -4.88 3.10 16.07
N ALA A 387 -5.07 4.30 16.56
CA ALA A 387 -4.97 5.54 15.81
C ALA A 387 -4.11 6.56 16.56
N ASP A 388 -3.78 7.64 15.89
CA ASP A 388 -3.04 8.78 16.46
C ASP A 388 -1.71 8.38 17.13
N SER A 389 -0.95 7.52 16.47
CA SER A 389 0.32 6.98 16.96
C SER A 389 1.43 7.13 15.92
N GLY A 390 2.69 6.98 16.34
CA GLY A 390 3.78 6.68 15.43
C GLY A 390 3.68 5.23 14.96
N ILE A 391 4.06 4.94 13.73
CA ILE A 391 3.93 3.60 13.14
C ILE A 391 5.20 3.29 12.35
N MET A 392 5.86 2.15 12.66
CA MET A 392 7.17 1.81 12.10
C MET A 392 7.16 1.68 10.56
N PHE A 393 6.12 1.14 9.97
CA PHE A 393 6.05 1.11 8.51
C PHE A 393 5.86 2.51 7.89
N GLY A 394 5.23 3.46 8.59
CA GLY A 394 5.19 4.87 8.19
C GLY A 394 6.59 5.49 8.17
N ASP A 395 7.39 5.19 9.18
CA ASP A 395 8.78 5.63 9.29
C ASP A 395 9.66 5.01 8.20
N TYR A 396 9.49 3.71 7.91
CA TYR A 396 10.20 3.03 6.81
C TYR A 396 9.93 3.70 5.46
N TYR A 397 8.66 3.91 5.11
CA TYR A 397 8.32 4.53 3.83
C TYR A 397 8.72 6.01 3.77
N LEU A 398 8.80 6.72 4.91
CA LEU A 398 9.39 8.05 4.95
C LEU A 398 10.88 8.01 4.56
N VAL A 399 11.66 7.09 5.14
CA VAL A 399 13.09 6.92 4.82
C VAL A 399 13.28 6.56 3.35
N GLU A 400 12.47 5.63 2.83
CA GLU A 400 12.52 5.24 1.42
C GLU A 400 12.15 6.41 0.49
N ALA A 401 11.07 7.14 0.79
CA ALA A 401 10.64 8.29 0.00
C ALA A 401 11.70 9.40 -0.02
N LEU A 402 12.32 9.69 1.10
CA LEU A 402 13.41 10.68 1.17
C LEU A 402 14.60 10.27 0.30
N GLY A 403 15.03 9.01 0.37
CA GLY A 403 16.12 8.50 -0.48
C GLY A 403 15.76 8.49 -1.97
N ARG A 404 14.55 8.11 -2.34
CA ARG A 404 14.04 8.20 -3.72
C ARG A 404 13.95 9.66 -4.20
N TYR A 405 13.52 10.57 -3.33
CA TYR A 405 13.44 11.99 -3.67
C TYR A 405 14.81 12.60 -3.94
N GLU A 406 15.83 12.32 -3.10
CA GLU A 406 17.21 12.73 -3.37
C GLU A 406 17.70 12.26 -4.75
N LYS A 407 17.44 11.00 -5.10
CA LYS A 407 17.81 10.44 -6.41
C LYS A 407 17.07 11.12 -7.57
N ALA A 408 15.79 11.48 -7.38
CA ALA A 408 14.95 12.07 -8.43
C ALA A 408 15.31 13.52 -8.75
N VAL A 409 15.67 14.33 -7.74
CA VAL A 409 16.00 15.75 -7.92
C VAL A 409 17.49 16.03 -8.15
N GLY A 410 18.34 15.01 -8.06
CA GLY A 410 19.76 15.10 -8.41
C GLY A 410 20.66 15.86 -7.43
N SER A 411 20.11 16.43 -6.35
CA SER A 411 20.89 17.14 -5.32
C SER A 411 20.03 17.49 -4.10
N THR A 412 20.61 17.31 -2.92
CA THR A 412 20.11 17.88 -1.65
C THR A 412 20.19 19.40 -1.58
N ALA A 413 20.92 20.06 -2.52
CA ALA A 413 21.15 21.50 -2.52
C ALA A 413 19.86 22.33 -2.71
N ALA A 414 18.82 21.80 -3.36
CA ALA A 414 17.56 22.51 -3.52
C ALA A 414 16.81 22.73 -2.18
N PHE A 415 17.20 22.06 -1.12
CA PHE A 415 16.62 22.13 0.21
C PHE A 415 17.58 22.71 1.26
N MET A 416 18.74 23.25 0.84
CA MET A 416 19.76 23.84 1.71
C MET A 416 19.62 25.36 1.85
N SER A 417 18.58 26.00 1.32
CA SER A 417 18.34 27.43 1.59
C SER A 417 17.70 27.59 2.96
N ASP A 418 18.37 28.35 3.82
CA ASP A 418 17.94 28.80 5.16
C ASP A 418 16.55 29.39 5.19
#